data_c62aecb04aa02bf124ad361686aa35d0
#
_entry.id   c62aecb04aa02bf124ad361686aa35d0
#
_cell.length_a   1.000
_cell.length_b   1.000
_cell.length_c   1.000
_cell.angle_alpha   90.00
_cell.angle_beta   90.00
_cell.angle_gamma   90.00
#
_symmetry.space_group_name_H-M   'P 1'
#
loop_
_entity.id
_entity.type
_entity.pdbx_description
1 polymer ?
#
loop_
_entity_poly.entity_id
_entity_poly.type
_entity_poly.pdbx_seq_one_letter_code
_entity_poly.pdbx_strand_id
1 'polypeptide(L)'
;NNQGKILKVKDDGSGLTYASLDQYISPPPAVPGDTNFWIAGLLNATTLTTKTITGGSRTYWWPFVVTKKTTIQTVAINLTASATTTVSIGVYDSTEQGYPNALLKSANISYSSESGVKTASFSLSLAPGVYWLAMRSSAGITVRAIPVGACMAIRTPSLGTASVTDYLTSDSSLPAQAPSSGYSAEAGQPVPAVGFVLL
;
A
#
# COMPACT_ATOMS: atom_id res chain seq x y z
N ASN A 1 -14.06 19.72 -20.33
CA ASN A 1 -13.52 19.79 -18.99
C ASN A 1 -12.13 19.13 -18.96
N ASN A 2 -11.07 19.91 -18.67
CA ASN A 2 -9.66 19.43 -18.69
C ASN A 2 -9.13 19.19 -17.26
N GLN A 3 -10.00 19.10 -16.28
CA GLN A 3 -9.64 18.82 -14.89
C GLN A 3 -8.93 17.44 -14.79
N GLY A 4 -7.79 17.41 -14.12
CA GLY A 4 -6.97 16.19 -13.99
C GLY A 4 -6.13 15.82 -15.23
N LYS A 5 -6.03 16.73 -16.21
CA LYS A 5 -5.19 16.54 -17.39
C LYS A 5 -3.95 17.45 -17.33
N ILE A 6 -2.84 16.93 -17.85
CA ILE A 6 -1.61 17.72 -18.05
C ILE A 6 -1.48 18.12 -19.51
N LEU A 7 -0.84 19.25 -19.76
CA LEU A 7 -0.50 19.70 -21.10
C LEU A 7 0.82 19.02 -21.52
N LYS A 8 0.83 18.34 -22.64
CA LYS A 8 2.03 17.72 -23.21
C LYS A 8 2.24 18.17 -24.66
N VAL A 9 3.47 18.11 -25.15
CA VAL A 9 3.77 18.21 -26.57
C VAL A 9 3.25 16.94 -27.26
N LYS A 10 2.58 17.07 -28.39
CA LYS A 10 2.20 15.93 -29.22
C LYS A 10 3.44 15.16 -29.70
N ASP A 11 3.28 13.85 -29.85
CA ASP A 11 4.40 12.98 -30.20
C ASP A 11 4.99 13.29 -31.58
N ASP A 12 4.21 13.93 -32.46
CA ASP A 12 4.64 14.43 -33.81
C ASP A 12 5.22 15.85 -33.75
N GLY A 13 5.31 16.48 -32.58
CA GLY A 13 5.82 17.84 -32.41
C GLY A 13 4.91 18.96 -32.92
N SER A 14 3.71 18.65 -33.45
CA SER A 14 2.82 19.63 -34.12
C SER A 14 2.09 20.58 -33.20
N GLY A 15 2.31 20.50 -31.88
CA GLY A 15 1.66 21.38 -30.91
C GLY A 15 1.45 20.73 -29.55
N LEU A 16 0.52 21.32 -28.78
CA LEU A 16 0.19 20.86 -27.44
C LEU A 16 -1.12 20.07 -27.43
N THR A 17 -1.18 19.05 -26.58
CA THR A 17 -2.41 18.27 -26.32
C THR A 17 -2.55 18.02 -24.83
N TYR A 18 -3.77 17.70 -24.39
CA TYR A 18 -4.01 17.28 -23.01
C TYR A 18 -3.85 15.77 -22.89
N ALA A 19 -3.04 15.35 -21.93
CA ALA A 19 -2.89 13.95 -21.57
C ALA A 19 -3.42 13.73 -20.16
N SER A 20 -3.95 12.54 -19.92
CA SER A 20 -4.34 12.12 -18.59
C SER A 20 -3.10 11.85 -17.73
N LEU A 21 -3.12 12.28 -16.47
CA LEU A 21 -1.99 12.08 -15.54
C LEU A 21 -1.71 10.59 -15.29
N ASP A 22 -2.73 9.75 -15.46
CA ASP A 22 -2.64 8.29 -15.34
C ASP A 22 -1.72 7.63 -16.37
N GLN A 23 -1.41 8.28 -17.50
CA GLN A 23 -0.38 7.83 -18.43
C GLN A 23 1.04 7.83 -17.83
N TYR A 24 1.29 8.65 -16.83
CA TYR A 24 2.65 8.87 -16.27
C TYR A 24 2.88 8.21 -14.92
N ILE A 25 1.83 7.91 -14.17
CA ILE A 25 1.91 7.34 -12.81
C ILE A 25 0.99 6.10 -12.73
N SER A 26 0.87 5.36 -13.79
CA SER A 26 0.04 4.15 -13.79
C SER A 26 0.76 3.00 -13.08
N PRO A 27 0.08 2.17 -12.30
CA PRO A 27 0.64 0.86 -12.01
C PRO A 27 0.98 0.17 -13.34
N PRO A 28 2.07 -0.62 -13.40
CA PRO A 28 2.43 -1.31 -14.63
C PRO A 28 1.19 -2.05 -15.15
N PRO A 29 0.93 -2.02 -16.48
CA PRO A 29 -0.19 -2.76 -17.02
C PRO A 29 -0.04 -4.22 -16.61
N ALA A 30 -1.09 -4.79 -16.02
CA ALA A 30 -1.14 -6.22 -15.80
C ALA A 30 -1.09 -6.90 -17.17
N VAL A 31 -0.08 -7.72 -17.41
CA VAL A 31 -0.04 -8.55 -18.61
C VAL A 31 -1.04 -9.67 -18.41
N PRO A 32 -2.00 -9.92 -19.30
CA PRO A 32 -2.95 -11.01 -19.16
C PRO A 32 -2.22 -12.34 -18.93
N GLY A 33 -2.59 -13.04 -17.84
CA GLY A 33 -1.94 -14.29 -17.45
C GLY A 33 -0.67 -14.15 -16.62
N ASP A 34 -0.27 -12.93 -16.28
CA ASP A 34 0.90 -12.69 -15.43
C ASP A 34 0.52 -12.77 -13.94
N THR A 35 1.35 -13.46 -13.16
CA THR A 35 1.22 -13.56 -11.70
C THR A 35 1.99 -12.47 -10.97
N ASN A 36 2.39 -11.41 -11.68
CA ASN A 36 3.16 -10.32 -11.11
C ASN A 36 2.32 -9.50 -10.13
N PHE A 37 2.97 -9.09 -9.06
CA PHE A 37 2.35 -8.27 -8.04
C PHE A 37 2.64 -6.79 -8.29
N TRP A 38 1.60 -5.98 -8.32
CA TRP A 38 1.74 -4.54 -8.12
C TRP A 38 1.94 -4.26 -6.62
N ILE A 39 3.08 -3.70 -6.25
CA ILE A 39 3.38 -3.36 -4.87
C ILE A 39 2.88 -1.94 -4.60
N ALA A 40 1.84 -1.83 -3.79
CA ALA A 40 1.22 -0.55 -3.44
C ALA A 40 2.20 0.35 -2.67
N GLY A 41 2.34 1.60 -3.12
CA GLY A 41 3.21 2.59 -2.50
C GLY A 41 4.69 2.51 -2.92
N LEU A 42 5.06 1.55 -3.79
CA LEU A 42 6.41 1.48 -4.36
C LEU A 42 6.58 2.55 -5.46
N LEU A 43 7.60 3.39 -5.33
CA LEU A 43 7.90 4.44 -6.31
C LEU A 43 9.03 4.04 -7.26
N ASN A 44 10.17 3.63 -6.75
CA ASN A 44 11.36 3.43 -7.60
C ASN A 44 12.41 2.44 -7.06
N ALA A 45 12.02 1.37 -6.37
CA ALA A 45 13.00 0.39 -5.91
C ALA A 45 13.10 -0.82 -6.84
N THR A 46 14.32 -1.26 -7.09
CA THR A 46 14.62 -2.52 -7.77
C THR A 46 14.80 -3.70 -6.80
N THR A 47 14.98 -3.41 -5.51
CA THR A 47 15.22 -4.40 -4.46
C THR A 47 14.37 -4.10 -3.23
N LEU A 48 13.67 -5.11 -2.74
CA LEU A 48 12.94 -5.05 -1.47
C LEU A 48 13.89 -5.39 -0.31
N THR A 49 13.70 -4.70 0.81
CA THR A 49 14.34 -5.02 2.09
C THR A 49 13.43 -5.90 2.95
N THR A 50 13.63 -5.90 4.26
CA THR A 50 12.80 -6.60 5.23
C THR A 50 12.33 -5.67 6.33
N LYS A 51 11.18 -5.99 6.94
CA LYS A 51 10.66 -5.32 8.12
C LYS A 51 10.12 -6.36 9.09
N THR A 52 10.48 -6.20 10.36
CA THR A 52 9.86 -6.94 11.45
C THR A 52 8.58 -6.23 11.86
N ILE A 53 7.47 -6.96 11.84
CA ILE A 53 6.15 -6.53 12.27
C ILE A 53 5.97 -7.01 13.71
N THR A 54 5.72 -6.09 14.61
CA THR A 54 5.37 -6.43 15.99
C THR A 54 3.95 -7.00 16.02
N GLY A 55 3.81 -8.23 16.48
CA GLY A 55 2.51 -8.90 16.56
C GLY A 55 1.63 -8.42 17.71
N GLY A 56 0.36 -8.73 17.61
CA GLY A 56 -0.62 -8.63 18.70
C GLY A 56 -1.20 -7.24 18.96
N SER A 57 -0.39 -6.18 18.94
CA SER A 57 -0.80 -4.87 19.45
C SER A 57 -0.67 -3.70 18.47
N ARG A 58 -0.13 -3.91 17.26
CA ARG A 58 0.14 -2.82 16.32
C ARG A 58 -0.57 -3.04 15.00
N THR A 59 -1.21 -1.99 14.49
CA THR A 59 -1.66 -1.87 13.10
C THR A 59 -0.79 -0.84 12.42
N TYR A 60 -0.16 -1.22 11.32
CA TYR A 60 0.72 -0.38 10.52
C TYR A 60 -0.08 0.24 9.38
N TRP A 61 0.10 1.54 9.15
CA TRP A 61 -0.65 2.33 8.18
C TRP A 61 0.30 3.05 7.22
N TRP A 62 0.00 3.00 5.92
CA TRP A 62 0.72 3.79 4.92
C TRP A 62 -0.17 4.08 3.71
N PRO A 63 0.01 5.25 3.04
CA PRO A 63 -0.79 5.61 1.89
C PRO A 63 -0.27 4.96 0.61
N PHE A 64 -1.16 4.85 -0.37
CA PHE A 64 -0.81 4.57 -1.76
C PHE A 64 -1.76 5.31 -2.70
N VAL A 65 -1.34 5.50 -3.95
CA VAL A 65 -2.10 6.23 -4.97
C VAL A 65 -2.56 5.27 -6.05
N VAL A 66 -3.81 5.38 -6.42
CA VAL A 66 -4.42 4.74 -7.60
C VAL A 66 -4.66 5.82 -8.63
N THR A 67 -4.07 5.71 -9.81
CA THR A 67 -4.11 6.74 -10.86
C THR A 67 -5.15 6.49 -11.94
N LYS A 68 -5.60 5.24 -12.08
CA LYS A 68 -6.70 4.82 -12.96
C LYS A 68 -7.60 3.82 -12.23
N LYS A 69 -8.83 3.65 -12.72
CA LYS A 69 -9.72 2.61 -12.19
C LYS A 69 -9.01 1.26 -12.20
N THR A 70 -8.89 0.65 -11.04
CA THR A 70 -8.11 -0.57 -10.81
C THR A 70 -8.95 -1.57 -10.03
N THR A 71 -9.00 -2.81 -10.51
CA THR A 71 -9.64 -3.92 -9.78
C THR A 71 -8.58 -4.85 -9.22
N ILE A 72 -8.57 -4.99 -7.91
CA ILE A 72 -7.68 -5.89 -7.17
C ILE A 72 -8.41 -7.21 -6.97
N GLN A 73 -7.80 -8.32 -7.37
CA GLN A 73 -8.34 -9.68 -7.16
C GLN A 73 -7.75 -10.37 -5.95
N THR A 74 -6.47 -10.15 -5.70
CA THR A 74 -5.72 -10.87 -4.68
C THR A 74 -4.79 -9.91 -3.97
N VAL A 75 -4.64 -10.09 -2.66
CA VAL A 75 -3.62 -9.43 -1.86
C VAL A 75 -2.57 -10.45 -1.44
N ALA A 76 -1.31 -10.02 -1.38
CA ALA A 76 -0.17 -10.87 -1.07
C ALA A 76 0.82 -10.18 -0.13
N ILE A 77 1.51 -11.01 0.67
CA ILE A 77 2.71 -10.63 1.43
C ILE A 77 3.79 -11.69 1.20
N ASN A 78 5.04 -11.33 1.43
CA ASN A 78 6.15 -12.29 1.37
C ASN A 78 6.85 -12.35 2.73
N LEU A 79 6.70 -13.51 3.38
CA LEU A 79 7.35 -13.85 4.65
C LEU A 79 8.78 -14.29 4.41
N THR A 80 9.73 -13.68 5.11
CA THR A 80 11.15 -14.01 4.97
C THR A 80 11.63 -15.08 5.95
N ALA A 81 10.80 -15.43 6.92
CA ALA A 81 11.02 -16.52 7.87
C ALA A 81 9.73 -17.29 8.13
N SER A 82 9.84 -18.56 8.52
CA SER A 82 8.69 -19.38 8.90
C SER A 82 8.00 -18.81 10.13
N ALA A 83 6.68 -18.74 10.08
CA ALA A 83 5.85 -18.27 11.19
C ALA A 83 4.49 -18.98 11.21
N THR A 84 3.83 -18.94 12.35
CA THR A 84 2.43 -19.38 12.52
C THR A 84 1.65 -18.18 13.02
N THR A 85 0.79 -17.60 12.17
CA THR A 85 0.02 -16.40 12.52
C THR A 85 -1.08 -16.14 11.50
N THR A 86 -1.90 -15.16 11.79
CA THR A 86 -2.84 -14.54 10.86
C THR A 86 -2.42 -13.08 10.64
N VAL A 87 -2.26 -12.70 9.37
CA VAL A 87 -2.05 -11.32 8.96
C VAL A 87 -3.34 -10.79 8.36
N SER A 88 -3.84 -9.69 8.93
CA SER A 88 -4.97 -8.95 8.39
C SER A 88 -4.46 -7.77 7.57
N ILE A 89 -4.97 -7.62 6.35
CA ILE A 89 -4.67 -6.51 5.44
C ILE A 89 -5.98 -5.82 5.10
N GLY A 90 -6.01 -4.49 5.23
CA GLY A 90 -7.17 -3.67 4.90
C GLY A 90 -6.80 -2.53 3.96
N VAL A 91 -7.72 -2.20 3.06
CA VAL A 91 -7.69 -0.98 2.25
C VAL A 91 -8.77 -0.05 2.76
N TYR A 92 -8.38 1.19 3.01
CA TYR A 92 -9.24 2.26 3.49
C TYR A 92 -9.28 3.39 2.48
N ASP A 93 -10.40 4.09 2.41
CA ASP A 93 -10.48 5.36 1.70
C ASP A 93 -9.75 6.48 2.46
N SER A 94 -9.70 7.65 1.86
CA SER A 94 -9.13 8.85 2.47
C SER A 94 -10.22 9.89 2.70
N THR A 95 -10.07 10.66 3.79
CA THR A 95 -10.79 11.94 3.95
C THR A 95 -10.31 12.95 2.89
N GLU A 96 -11.00 14.07 2.75
CA GLU A 96 -10.58 15.19 1.90
C GLU A 96 -9.21 15.76 2.30
N GLN A 97 -8.83 15.65 3.58
CA GLN A 97 -7.53 16.05 4.10
C GLN A 97 -6.44 14.99 3.91
N GLY A 98 -6.77 13.82 3.30
CA GLY A 98 -5.82 12.74 3.04
C GLY A 98 -5.57 11.80 4.22
N TYR A 99 -6.34 11.86 5.29
CA TYR A 99 -6.25 10.90 6.42
C TYR A 99 -6.98 9.59 6.10
N PRO A 100 -6.58 8.45 6.70
CA PRO A 100 -7.33 7.21 6.56
C PRO A 100 -8.74 7.36 7.15
N ASN A 101 -9.74 6.74 6.52
CA ASN A 101 -11.14 6.90 6.85
C ASN A 101 -11.84 5.54 6.99
N ALA A 102 -12.77 5.19 6.11
CA ALA A 102 -13.55 3.98 6.22
C ALA A 102 -12.86 2.75 5.58
N LEU A 103 -13.02 1.58 6.19
CA LEU A 103 -12.55 0.32 5.64
C LEU A 103 -13.38 -0.06 4.40
N LEU A 104 -12.72 -0.11 3.25
CA LEU A 104 -13.35 -0.54 1.99
C LEU A 104 -13.37 -2.06 1.85
N LYS A 105 -12.26 -2.71 2.22
CA LYS A 105 -12.10 -4.16 2.14
C LYS A 105 -10.98 -4.64 3.06
N SER A 106 -11.14 -5.83 3.62
CA SER A 106 -10.06 -6.53 4.31
C SER A 106 -10.00 -8.00 3.93
N ALA A 107 -8.84 -8.60 4.14
CA ALA A 107 -8.63 -10.04 4.04
C ALA A 107 -7.66 -10.51 5.13
N ASN A 108 -7.83 -11.78 5.53
CA ASN A 108 -6.93 -12.47 6.44
C ASN A 108 -6.12 -13.51 5.68
N ILE A 109 -4.81 -13.51 5.90
CA ILE A 109 -3.88 -14.51 5.40
C ILE A 109 -3.40 -15.31 6.60
N SER A 110 -3.87 -16.55 6.74
CA SER A 110 -3.48 -17.46 7.82
C SER A 110 -2.51 -18.51 7.30
N TYR A 111 -1.47 -18.80 8.06
CA TYR A 111 -0.45 -19.78 7.74
C TYR A 111 0.17 -20.40 9.00
N SER A 112 0.74 -21.60 8.86
CA SER A 112 1.31 -22.36 9.95
C SER A 112 2.69 -22.89 9.58
N SER A 113 3.73 -22.42 10.28
CA SER A 113 5.14 -22.82 10.10
C SER A 113 5.63 -22.70 8.65
N GLU A 114 5.20 -21.65 7.95
CA GLU A 114 5.51 -21.43 6.55
C GLU A 114 6.21 -20.08 6.32
N SER A 115 6.93 -19.99 5.19
CA SER A 115 7.54 -18.75 4.67
C SER A 115 7.17 -18.55 3.20
N GLY A 116 7.73 -17.52 2.56
CA GLY A 116 7.49 -17.19 1.16
C GLY A 116 6.22 -16.38 0.92
N VAL A 117 5.76 -16.35 -0.32
CA VAL A 117 4.57 -15.58 -0.73
C VAL A 117 3.31 -16.25 -0.21
N LYS A 118 2.47 -15.44 0.44
CA LYS A 118 1.16 -15.82 0.97
C LYS A 118 0.11 -14.88 0.42
N THR A 119 -1.02 -15.41 0.02
CA THR A 119 -2.08 -14.69 -0.69
C THR A 119 -3.45 -14.89 -0.06
N ALA A 120 -4.35 -13.94 -0.30
CA ALA A 120 -5.78 -14.08 -0.05
C ALA A 120 -6.59 -13.40 -1.15
N SER A 121 -7.79 -13.94 -1.44
CA SER A 121 -8.76 -13.27 -2.32
C SER A 121 -9.17 -11.93 -1.76
N PHE A 122 -9.22 -10.89 -2.60
CA PHE A 122 -9.48 -9.54 -2.13
C PHE A 122 -10.68 -8.85 -2.81
N SER A 123 -10.88 -8.99 -4.10
CA SER A 123 -11.99 -8.44 -4.91
C SER A 123 -12.42 -7.03 -4.49
N LEU A 124 -11.69 -6.01 -4.95
CA LEU A 124 -11.96 -4.60 -4.66
C LEU A 124 -11.67 -3.76 -5.91
N SER A 125 -12.65 -2.94 -6.33
CA SER A 125 -12.45 -1.93 -7.39
C SER A 125 -12.26 -0.56 -6.78
N LEU A 126 -11.18 0.12 -7.18
CA LEU A 126 -10.80 1.45 -6.74
C LEU A 126 -10.88 2.43 -7.91
N ALA A 127 -11.44 3.61 -7.67
CA ALA A 127 -11.34 4.75 -8.56
C ALA A 127 -9.96 5.42 -8.40
N PRO A 128 -9.55 6.34 -9.30
CA PRO A 128 -8.38 7.19 -9.06
C PRO A 128 -8.50 7.94 -7.75
N GLY A 129 -7.45 7.89 -6.91
CA GLY A 129 -7.47 8.53 -5.61
C GLY A 129 -6.33 8.11 -4.70
N VAL A 130 -6.29 8.69 -3.51
CA VAL A 130 -5.41 8.30 -2.42
C VAL A 130 -6.14 7.32 -1.51
N TYR A 131 -5.48 6.25 -1.18
CA TYR A 131 -5.98 5.20 -0.30
C TYR A 131 -4.95 4.87 0.77
N TRP A 132 -5.38 4.16 1.80
CA TRP A 132 -4.52 3.72 2.88
C TRP A 132 -4.52 2.20 2.98
N LEU A 133 -3.33 1.65 3.16
CA LEU A 133 -3.16 0.27 3.58
C LEU A 133 -3.03 0.23 5.09
N ALA A 134 -3.68 -0.76 5.69
CA ALA A 134 -3.49 -1.15 7.08
C ALA A 134 -3.06 -2.62 7.13
N MET A 135 -2.04 -2.91 7.90
CA MET A 135 -1.55 -4.28 8.12
C MET A 135 -1.38 -4.56 9.60
N ARG A 136 -1.87 -5.70 10.02
CA ARG A 136 -1.74 -6.21 11.38
C ARG A 136 -1.38 -7.69 11.35
N SER A 137 -0.55 -8.13 12.29
CA SER A 137 -0.26 -9.54 12.51
C SER A 137 -0.62 -9.96 13.92
N SER A 138 -1.17 -11.15 14.11
CA SER A 138 -1.47 -11.69 15.45
C SER A 138 -0.22 -12.10 16.24
N ALA A 139 0.90 -12.38 15.55
CA ALA A 139 2.21 -12.65 16.13
C ALA A 139 3.32 -11.88 15.42
N GLY A 140 4.51 -11.81 16.02
CA GLY A 140 5.68 -11.20 15.38
C GLY A 140 6.08 -11.93 14.10
N ILE A 141 6.33 -11.19 13.03
CA ILE A 141 6.75 -11.74 11.73
C ILE A 141 7.79 -10.83 11.06
N THR A 142 8.53 -11.39 10.11
CA THR A 142 9.39 -10.61 9.23
C THR A 142 8.93 -10.78 7.78
N VAL A 143 8.65 -9.65 7.12
CA VAL A 143 8.14 -9.60 5.74
C VAL A 143 9.08 -8.84 4.82
N ARG A 144 8.95 -9.04 3.52
CA ARG A 144 9.54 -8.14 2.53
C ARG A 144 8.94 -6.75 2.69
N ALA A 145 9.77 -5.73 2.47
CA ALA A 145 9.42 -4.34 2.70
C ALA A 145 10.02 -3.40 1.64
N ILE A 146 9.34 -2.30 1.40
CA ILE A 146 9.79 -1.21 0.54
C ILE A 146 10.82 -0.39 1.33
N PRO A 147 12.03 -0.13 0.79
CA PRO A 147 13.00 0.76 1.43
C PRO A 147 12.45 2.17 1.64
N VAL A 148 12.89 2.85 2.69
CA VAL A 148 12.40 4.20 3.06
C VAL A 148 12.47 5.20 1.90
N GLY A 149 13.55 5.20 1.13
CA GLY A 149 13.72 6.11 -0.01
C GLY A 149 12.90 5.76 -1.26
N ALA A 150 12.17 4.65 -1.24
CA ALA A 150 11.42 4.12 -2.38
C ALA A 150 9.90 4.09 -2.17
N CYS A 151 9.40 4.67 -1.09
CA CYS A 151 7.99 4.74 -0.76
C CYS A 151 7.52 6.18 -0.56
N MET A 152 6.20 6.36 -0.62
CA MET A 152 5.57 7.66 -0.40
C MET A 152 5.70 8.06 1.07
N ALA A 153 6.27 9.23 1.35
CA ALA A 153 6.34 9.76 2.70
C ALA A 153 4.93 10.21 3.18
N ILE A 154 4.59 9.85 4.41
CA ILE A 154 3.31 10.23 5.01
C ILE A 154 3.44 11.63 5.63
N ARG A 155 4.45 11.78 6.45
CA ARG A 155 4.73 13.04 7.15
C ARG A 155 6.19 13.11 7.59
N THR A 156 6.63 14.30 7.91
CA THR A 156 7.91 14.49 8.58
C THR A 156 7.65 15.16 9.93
N PRO A 157 8.07 14.55 11.06
CA PRO A 157 7.94 15.17 12.36
C PRO A 157 8.90 16.37 12.53
N SER A 158 9.92 16.44 11.69
CA SER A 158 10.82 17.57 11.54
C SER A 158 11.40 17.56 10.13
N LEU A 159 11.95 18.69 9.65
CA LEU A 159 12.57 18.75 8.31
C LEU A 159 13.79 17.84 8.16
N GLY A 160 14.25 17.21 9.24
CA GLY A 160 15.39 16.28 9.23
C GLY A 160 15.03 14.79 9.16
N THR A 161 13.76 14.41 9.35
CA THR A 161 13.37 13.00 9.45
C THR A 161 12.01 12.74 8.83
N ALA A 162 11.97 11.99 7.74
CA ALA A 162 10.72 11.58 7.10
C ALA A 162 10.15 10.30 7.75
N SER A 163 8.86 10.25 7.95
CA SER A 163 8.11 9.04 8.30
C SER A 163 7.31 8.57 7.10
N VAL A 164 7.38 7.29 6.82
CA VAL A 164 6.66 6.66 5.70
C VAL A 164 5.64 5.62 6.17
N THR A 165 5.69 5.27 7.45
CA THR A 165 4.74 4.34 8.09
C THR A 165 4.37 4.89 9.44
N ASP A 166 3.10 4.88 9.76
CA ASP A 166 2.59 5.08 11.11
C ASP A 166 2.09 3.76 11.67
N TYR A 167 2.04 3.64 12.98
CA TYR A 167 1.36 2.53 13.63
C TYR A 167 0.47 3.02 14.77
N LEU A 168 -0.53 2.23 15.06
CA LEU A 168 -1.38 2.37 16.25
C LEU A 168 -1.14 1.18 17.16
N THR A 169 -1.11 1.45 18.46
CA THR A 169 -1.29 0.42 19.48
C THR A 169 -2.79 0.27 19.69
N SER A 170 -3.39 -0.80 19.22
CA SER A 170 -4.81 -1.07 19.51
C SER A 170 -5.25 -2.45 19.06
N ASP A 171 -6.41 -2.81 19.49
CA ASP A 171 -7.42 -3.79 19.08
C ASP A 171 -6.98 -5.11 18.41
N SER A 172 -7.80 -6.11 18.59
CA SER A 172 -7.61 -7.45 18.06
C SER A 172 -7.90 -7.58 16.55
N SER A 173 -8.42 -6.54 15.90
CA SER A 173 -8.82 -6.54 14.48
C SER A 173 -8.60 -5.19 13.80
N LEU A 174 -8.68 -5.16 12.47
CA LEU A 174 -8.75 -3.91 11.71
C LEU A 174 -10.10 -3.22 11.96
N PRO A 175 -10.12 -1.93 12.36
CA PRO A 175 -11.36 -1.22 12.66
C PRO A 175 -12.14 -0.90 11.38
N ALA A 176 -13.48 -0.85 11.44
CA ALA A 176 -14.33 -0.43 10.33
C ALA A 176 -14.12 1.04 9.95
N GLN A 177 -13.76 1.87 10.93
CA GLN A 177 -13.39 3.28 10.78
C GLN A 177 -11.98 3.47 11.32
N ALA A 178 -11.10 4.06 10.51
CA ALA A 178 -9.74 4.37 10.96
C ALA A 178 -9.79 5.34 12.14
N PRO A 179 -8.95 5.15 13.18
CA PRO A 179 -8.88 6.09 14.30
C PRO A 179 -8.49 7.49 13.81
N SER A 180 -9.05 8.53 14.44
CA SER A 180 -8.74 9.92 14.11
C SER A 180 -7.44 10.44 14.76
N SER A 181 -6.85 9.67 15.68
CA SER A 181 -5.64 10.05 16.45
C SER A 181 -4.93 8.82 17.00
N GLY A 182 -3.82 9.02 17.72
CA GLY A 182 -3.07 7.94 18.36
C GLY A 182 -2.01 7.29 17.47
N TYR A 183 -1.76 7.84 16.29
CA TYR A 183 -0.71 7.36 15.40
C TYR A 183 0.68 7.72 15.90
N SER A 184 1.58 6.75 15.93
CA SER A 184 2.99 6.93 16.22
C SER A 184 3.82 6.71 14.97
N ALA A 185 4.65 7.68 14.61
CA ALA A 185 5.50 7.63 13.43
C ALA A 185 6.66 6.64 13.61
N GLU A 186 6.87 5.76 12.64
CA GLU A 186 8.07 4.94 12.54
C GLU A 186 9.09 5.60 11.58
N ALA A 187 9.73 6.67 12.06
CA ALA A 187 10.71 7.40 11.26
C ALA A 187 11.89 6.52 10.82
N GLY A 188 12.27 6.62 9.54
CA GLY A 188 13.41 5.89 8.99
C GLY A 188 13.21 4.38 8.87
N GLN A 189 11.99 3.87 9.05
CA GLN A 189 11.69 2.45 8.92
C GLN A 189 11.10 2.10 7.55
N PRO A 190 11.42 0.94 6.98
CA PRO A 190 10.82 0.48 5.74
C PRO A 190 9.32 0.19 5.90
N VAL A 191 8.59 0.23 4.79
CA VAL A 191 7.14 -0.05 4.72
C VAL A 191 6.92 -1.50 4.32
N PRO A 192 6.00 -2.25 4.94
CA PRO A 192 5.67 -3.60 4.49
C PRO A 192 5.29 -3.61 3.00
N ALA A 193 5.88 -4.52 2.22
CA ALA A 193 5.52 -4.69 0.82
C ALA A 193 4.26 -5.54 0.71
N VAL A 194 3.14 -4.90 0.43
CA VAL A 194 1.88 -5.58 0.10
C VAL A 194 1.71 -5.56 -1.40
N GLY A 195 1.61 -6.75 -1.99
CA GLY A 195 1.39 -6.93 -3.41
C GLY A 195 -0.08 -7.15 -3.74
N PHE A 196 -0.52 -6.60 -4.88
CA PHE A 196 -1.85 -6.83 -5.43
C PHE A 196 -1.75 -7.52 -6.80
N VAL A 197 -2.56 -8.55 -7.02
CA VAL A 197 -2.86 -9.06 -8.37
C VAL A 197 -4.04 -8.28 -8.89
N LEU A 198 -3.87 -7.69 -10.07
CA LEU A 198 -4.87 -6.84 -10.72
C LEU A 198 -5.65 -7.64 -11.78
N LEU A 199 -6.88 -7.19 -12.06
CA LEU A 199 -7.71 -7.70 -13.16
C LEU A 199 -7.48 -6.83 -14.41
#